data_2f2cdb155ced8d1a54a5fc4a9b1e80ca
#
_entry.id   2f2cdb155ced8d1a54a5fc4a9b1e80ca
#
_cell.length_a   1.000
_cell.length_b   1.000
_cell.length_c   1.000
_cell.angle_alpha   90.00
_cell.angle_beta   90.00
_cell.angle_gamma   90.00
#
_symmetry.space_group_name_H-M   'P 1'
#
loop_
_entity.id
_entity.type
_entity.pdbx_description
1 polymer ?
#
loop_
_entity_poly.entity_id
_entity_poly.type
_entity_poly.pdbx_seq_one_letter_code
_entity_poly.pdbx_strand_id
1 'polypeptide(L)'
;MGYRYDQDNIFAKILRKEIPCETVCETKHSLAFKDINPASPIHILIIPKGAYINFDHFVKEASEEEIIDFNRTIVEVVQLEKLNPDLDGHGYRLIANTGLHGVQEVPHLHFHVLGGKALGPMVVR
;
A
#
# COMPACT_ATOMS: atom_id res chain seq x y z
N MET A 1 21.50 -1.17 15.18
CA MET A 1 20.29 -0.40 15.36
C MET A 1 19.29 -0.75 14.28
N GLY A 2 18.12 -1.12 14.65
CA GLY A 2 17.07 -1.48 13.73
C GLY A 2 15.99 -0.40 13.69
N TYR A 3 14.98 -0.68 12.93
CA TYR A 3 13.79 0.17 12.91
C TYR A 3 13.02 0.05 14.21
N ARG A 4 12.40 1.16 14.61
CA ARG A 4 11.55 1.21 15.79
C ARG A 4 10.14 1.60 15.35
N TYR A 5 9.20 0.67 15.50
CA TYR A 5 7.84 0.88 15.04
C TYR A 5 7.05 1.73 16.06
N ASP A 6 6.36 2.73 15.55
CA ASP A 6 5.48 3.60 16.33
C ASP A 6 4.06 3.06 16.27
N GLN A 7 3.57 2.53 17.39
CA GLN A 7 2.21 1.96 17.48
C GLN A 7 1.11 3.01 17.37
N ASP A 8 1.45 4.29 17.43
CA ASP A 8 0.47 5.38 17.34
C ASP A 8 0.29 5.92 15.92
N ASN A 9 0.92 5.29 14.92
CA ASN A 9 0.70 5.71 13.55
C ASN A 9 -0.74 5.41 13.10
N ILE A 10 -1.23 6.18 12.13
CA ILE A 10 -2.62 6.11 11.68
C ILE A 10 -2.99 4.74 11.11
N PHE A 11 -2.05 4.05 10.42
CA PHE A 11 -2.37 2.74 9.84
C PHE A 11 -2.44 1.64 10.91
N ALA A 12 -1.61 1.72 11.96
CA ALA A 12 -1.75 0.84 13.10
C ALA A 12 -3.13 1.02 13.76
N LYS A 13 -3.59 2.26 13.86
CA LYS A 13 -4.93 2.55 14.40
C LYS A 13 -6.05 2.00 13.52
N ILE A 14 -5.89 2.07 12.19
CA ILE A 14 -6.84 1.46 11.26
C ILE A 14 -6.88 -0.06 11.46
N LEU A 15 -5.73 -0.69 11.59
CA LEU A 15 -5.65 -2.14 11.82
C LEU A 15 -6.30 -2.56 13.14
N ARG A 16 -6.20 -1.72 14.17
CA ARG A 16 -6.88 -1.96 15.45
C ARG A 16 -8.36 -1.55 15.45
N LYS A 17 -8.84 -1.04 14.33
CA LYS A 17 -10.24 -0.57 14.15
C LYS A 17 -10.59 0.62 15.04
N GLU A 18 -9.59 1.41 15.41
CA GLU A 18 -9.78 2.67 16.14
C GLU A 18 -10.15 3.81 15.19
N ILE A 19 -9.74 3.69 13.92
CA ILE A 19 -10.06 4.66 12.87
C ILE A 19 -10.69 3.88 11.72
N PRO A 20 -11.83 4.35 11.17
CA PRO A 20 -12.47 3.65 10.05
C PRO A 20 -11.72 3.86 8.74
N CYS A 21 -11.89 2.93 7.82
CA CYS A 21 -11.41 3.06 6.45
C CYS A 21 -12.40 2.40 5.50
N GLU A 22 -12.33 2.77 4.23
CA GLU A 22 -13.15 2.12 3.21
C GLU A 22 -12.35 0.95 2.63
N THR A 23 -12.61 -0.24 3.13
CA THR A 23 -11.89 -1.46 2.77
C THR A 23 -12.22 -1.89 1.34
N VAL A 24 -11.19 -2.18 0.56
CA VAL A 24 -11.30 -2.75 -0.78
C VAL A 24 -11.10 -4.26 -0.72
N CYS A 25 -10.12 -4.72 0.05
CA CYS A 25 -9.75 -6.12 0.15
C CYS A 25 -9.03 -6.35 1.46
N GLU A 26 -9.27 -7.50 2.07
CA GLU A 26 -8.55 -7.89 3.29
C GLU A 26 -8.22 -9.37 3.21
N THR A 27 -6.97 -9.71 3.55
CA THR A 27 -6.49 -11.08 3.59
C THR A 27 -5.97 -11.40 4.99
N LYS A 28 -5.40 -12.59 5.16
CA LYS A 28 -4.82 -12.98 6.45
C LYS A 28 -3.75 -12.00 6.93
N HIS A 29 -2.90 -11.53 6.02
CA HIS A 29 -1.72 -10.71 6.36
C HIS A 29 -1.75 -9.28 5.80
N SER A 30 -2.76 -8.89 5.05
CA SER A 30 -2.77 -7.61 4.35
C SER A 30 -4.14 -6.95 4.39
N LEU A 31 -4.14 -5.63 4.25
CA LEU A 31 -5.36 -4.83 4.17
C LEU A 31 -5.19 -3.81 3.05
N ALA A 32 -6.20 -3.69 2.20
CA ALA A 32 -6.25 -2.67 1.15
C ALA A 32 -7.46 -1.78 1.37
N PHE A 33 -7.27 -0.47 1.29
CA PHE A 33 -8.34 0.50 1.52
C PHE A 33 -8.11 1.76 0.70
N LYS A 34 -9.17 2.51 0.47
CA LYS A 34 -9.10 3.74 -0.32
C LYS A 34 -8.40 4.86 0.45
N ASP A 35 -7.54 5.60 -0.25
CA ASP A 35 -6.93 6.81 0.30
C ASP A 35 -8.02 7.89 0.41
N ILE A 36 -8.10 8.56 1.58
CA ILE A 36 -9.11 9.61 1.81
C ILE A 36 -8.78 10.90 1.08
N ASN A 37 -7.53 11.06 0.62
CA ASN A 37 -7.09 12.22 -0.17
C ASN A 37 -6.49 11.71 -1.49
N PRO A 38 -7.34 11.18 -2.39
CA PRO A 38 -6.84 10.51 -3.59
C PRO A 38 -6.08 11.45 -4.53
N ALA A 39 -4.93 10.97 -5.02
CA ALA A 39 -4.11 11.68 -6.00
C ALA A 39 -4.53 11.37 -7.44
N SER A 40 -5.41 10.40 -7.65
CA SER A 40 -5.95 9.98 -8.94
C SER A 40 -7.35 9.39 -8.75
N PRO A 41 -8.12 9.17 -9.82
CA PRO A 41 -9.47 8.60 -9.70
C PRO A 41 -9.50 7.27 -8.95
N ILE A 42 -8.46 6.45 -9.11
CA ILE A 42 -8.25 5.23 -8.33
C ILE A 42 -6.98 5.44 -7.53
N HIS A 43 -7.09 5.37 -6.20
CA HIS A 43 -5.96 5.50 -5.29
C HIS A 43 -6.21 4.59 -4.09
N ILE A 44 -5.59 3.41 -4.12
CA ILE A 44 -5.75 2.39 -3.10
C ILE A 44 -4.42 2.21 -2.36
N LEU A 45 -4.49 2.11 -1.04
CA LEU A 45 -3.34 1.80 -0.20
C LEU A 45 -3.38 0.33 0.17
N ILE A 46 -2.25 -0.35 0.09
CA ILE A 46 -2.12 -1.73 0.55
C ILE A 46 -1.07 -1.75 1.65
N ILE A 47 -1.44 -2.28 2.80
CA ILE A 47 -0.55 -2.37 3.97
C ILE A 47 -0.46 -3.82 4.46
N PRO A 48 0.70 -4.24 4.98
CA PRO A 48 0.78 -5.48 5.73
C PRO A 48 0.17 -5.28 7.12
N LYS A 49 -0.37 -6.34 7.69
CA LYS A 49 -0.92 -6.27 9.07
C LYS A 49 0.18 -6.24 10.13
N GLY A 50 1.34 -6.79 9.82
CA GLY A 50 2.48 -6.77 10.72
C GLY A 50 3.08 -5.37 10.85
N ALA A 51 3.87 -5.18 11.91
CA ALA A 51 4.45 -3.88 12.28
C ALA A 51 5.74 -3.61 11.51
N TYR A 52 5.62 -3.33 10.22
CA TYR A 52 6.75 -3.05 9.35
C TYR A 52 6.72 -1.60 8.90
N ILE A 53 7.84 -0.91 9.05
CA ILE A 53 7.93 0.54 8.79
C ILE A 53 8.00 0.84 7.30
N ASN A 54 8.77 0.06 6.55
CA ASN A 54 9.02 0.30 5.13
C ASN A 54 9.35 -1.00 4.40
N PHE A 55 9.66 -0.88 3.11
CA PHE A 55 9.85 -2.02 2.25
C PHE A 55 11.03 -2.91 2.67
N ASP A 56 12.20 -2.33 2.94
CA ASP A 56 13.36 -3.13 3.33
C ASP A 56 13.17 -3.78 4.71
N HIS A 57 12.53 -3.10 5.65
CA HIS A 57 12.18 -3.69 6.95
C HIS A 57 11.29 -4.92 6.76
N PHE A 58 10.26 -4.79 5.94
CA PHE A 58 9.30 -5.86 5.65
C PHE A 58 9.98 -7.07 5.00
N VAL A 59 10.75 -6.85 3.94
CA VAL A 59 11.37 -7.96 3.20
C VAL A 59 12.42 -8.68 4.05
N LYS A 60 13.11 -7.97 4.93
CA LYS A 60 14.13 -8.58 5.80
C LYS A 60 13.53 -9.40 6.93
N GLU A 61 12.41 -8.97 7.51
CA GLU A 61 11.93 -9.55 8.76
C GLU A 61 10.59 -10.29 8.67
N ALA A 62 9.81 -10.06 7.63
CA ALA A 62 8.53 -10.76 7.46
C ALA A 62 8.76 -12.21 7.01
N SER A 63 7.77 -13.06 7.29
CA SER A 63 7.76 -14.43 6.79
C SER A 63 7.52 -14.45 5.29
N GLU A 64 7.91 -15.56 4.65
CA GLU A 64 7.61 -15.76 3.23
C GLU A 64 6.09 -15.69 2.97
N GLU A 65 5.28 -16.25 3.86
CA GLU A 65 3.82 -16.21 3.75
C GLU A 65 3.32 -14.76 3.73
N GLU A 66 3.84 -13.92 4.62
CA GLU A 66 3.45 -12.51 4.66
C GLU A 66 3.84 -11.77 3.38
N ILE A 67 5.05 -12.02 2.87
CA ILE A 67 5.57 -11.37 1.66
C ILE A 67 4.72 -11.77 0.45
N ILE A 68 4.42 -13.05 0.31
CA ILE A 68 3.61 -13.55 -0.81
C ILE A 68 2.18 -13.02 -0.70
N ASP A 69 1.58 -13.07 0.47
CA ASP A 69 0.23 -12.55 0.70
C ASP A 69 0.12 -11.07 0.32
N PHE A 70 1.09 -10.28 0.74
CA PHE A 70 1.11 -8.84 0.45
C PHE A 70 1.16 -8.57 -1.06
N ASN A 71 2.06 -9.24 -1.77
CA ASN A 71 2.19 -9.07 -3.22
C ASN A 71 0.94 -9.53 -3.97
N ARG A 72 0.35 -10.65 -3.57
CA ARG A 72 -0.88 -11.15 -4.19
C ARG A 72 -2.07 -10.24 -3.90
N THR A 73 -2.11 -9.61 -2.73
CA THR A 73 -3.15 -8.63 -2.39
C THR A 73 -3.08 -7.43 -3.31
N ILE A 74 -1.89 -6.95 -3.64
CA ILE A 74 -1.72 -5.86 -4.61
C ILE A 74 -2.34 -6.24 -5.95
N VAL A 75 -2.06 -7.45 -6.45
CA VAL A 75 -2.61 -7.92 -7.73
C VAL A 75 -4.13 -8.06 -7.65
N GLU A 76 -4.64 -8.52 -6.52
CA GLU A 76 -6.10 -8.62 -6.32
C GLU A 76 -6.77 -7.25 -6.40
N VAL A 77 -6.16 -6.22 -5.80
CA VAL A 77 -6.64 -4.84 -5.91
C VAL A 77 -6.65 -4.38 -7.37
N VAL A 78 -5.57 -4.65 -8.10
CA VAL A 78 -5.47 -4.31 -9.52
C VAL A 78 -6.61 -4.95 -10.32
N GLN A 79 -6.92 -6.20 -10.03
CA GLN A 79 -8.01 -6.93 -10.70
C GLN A 79 -9.39 -6.39 -10.30
N LEU A 80 -9.61 -6.13 -9.03
CA LEU A 80 -10.87 -5.58 -8.55
C LEU A 80 -11.17 -4.21 -9.16
N GLU A 81 -10.14 -3.39 -9.34
CA GLU A 81 -10.28 -2.06 -9.94
C GLU A 81 -10.18 -2.08 -11.47
N LYS A 82 -10.03 -3.26 -12.08
CA LYS A 82 -10.01 -3.48 -13.53
C LYS A 82 -8.89 -2.70 -14.23
N LEU A 83 -7.72 -2.67 -13.60
CA LEU A 83 -6.56 -1.91 -14.12
C LEU A 83 -5.60 -2.77 -14.95
N ASN A 84 -5.68 -4.09 -14.85
CA ASN A 84 -4.75 -5.01 -15.49
C ASN A 84 -4.89 -5.00 -17.02
N PRO A 85 -3.81 -4.70 -17.76
CA PRO A 85 -3.88 -4.57 -19.22
C PRO A 85 -4.26 -5.85 -19.97
N ASP A 86 -4.00 -7.02 -19.40
CA ASP A 86 -4.37 -8.29 -20.01
C ASP A 86 -5.88 -8.55 -20.05
N LEU A 87 -6.67 -7.74 -19.31
CA LEU A 87 -8.13 -7.80 -19.30
C LEU A 87 -8.72 -6.43 -19.64
N ASP A 88 -8.15 -5.76 -20.62
CA ASP A 88 -8.61 -4.47 -21.17
C ASP A 88 -8.49 -3.27 -20.20
N GLY A 89 -7.76 -3.41 -19.11
CA GLY A 89 -7.42 -2.29 -18.24
C GLY A 89 -6.32 -1.43 -18.85
N HIS A 90 -6.19 -0.20 -18.39
CA HIS A 90 -5.20 0.74 -18.92
C HIS A 90 -3.92 0.84 -18.07
N GLY A 91 -3.79 -0.02 -17.08
CA GLY A 91 -2.58 -0.05 -16.24
C GLY A 91 -2.69 0.81 -15.00
N TYR A 92 -1.59 0.88 -14.27
CA TYR A 92 -1.54 1.52 -12.97
C TYR A 92 -0.10 1.89 -12.64
N ARG A 93 0.05 2.71 -11.63
CA ARG A 93 1.37 3.00 -11.06
C ARG A 93 1.40 2.45 -9.64
N LEU A 94 2.45 1.70 -9.33
CA LEU A 94 2.67 1.14 -8.01
C LEU A 94 3.82 1.91 -7.36
N ILE A 95 3.57 2.51 -6.18
CA ILE A 95 4.55 3.38 -5.53
C ILE A 95 4.74 2.95 -4.08
N ALA A 96 6.00 2.86 -3.66
CA ALA A 96 6.38 2.71 -2.27
C ALA A 96 7.38 3.81 -1.93
N ASN A 97 7.10 4.56 -0.88
CA ASN A 97 7.95 5.65 -0.42
C ASN A 97 8.66 5.24 0.86
N THR A 98 9.95 5.55 0.97
CA THR A 98 10.75 5.21 2.14
C THR A 98 11.61 6.40 2.54
N GLY A 99 11.58 6.73 3.82
CA GLY A 99 12.49 7.68 4.44
C GLY A 99 12.29 9.12 3.99
N LEU A 100 13.29 9.94 4.27
CA LEU A 100 13.23 11.38 4.03
C LEU A 100 13.17 11.70 2.54
N HIS A 101 14.02 11.08 1.74
CA HIS A 101 14.06 11.36 0.30
C HIS A 101 12.86 10.79 -0.46
N GLY A 102 12.27 9.69 0.03
CA GLY A 102 11.05 9.13 -0.55
C GLY A 102 9.79 9.81 -0.03
N VAL A 103 9.91 10.70 0.94
CA VAL A 103 8.80 11.43 1.57
C VAL A 103 7.76 10.48 2.12
N GLN A 104 8.20 9.53 2.93
CA GLN A 104 7.28 8.61 3.61
C GLN A 104 6.58 9.36 4.75
N GLU A 105 5.28 9.55 4.64
CA GLU A 105 4.51 10.33 5.60
C GLU A 105 4.05 9.51 6.80
N VAL A 106 3.65 8.25 6.58
CA VAL A 106 3.18 7.36 7.65
C VAL A 106 4.21 6.25 7.86
N PRO A 107 4.73 6.06 9.09
CA PRO A 107 5.78 5.06 9.36
C PRO A 107 5.22 3.64 9.52
N HIS A 108 4.45 3.21 8.56
CA HIS A 108 3.95 1.86 8.37
C HIS A 108 3.96 1.59 6.87
N LEU A 109 4.58 0.50 6.46
CA LEU A 109 4.73 0.19 5.04
C LEU A 109 3.38 0.28 4.32
N HIS A 110 3.36 0.99 3.22
CA HIS A 110 2.19 1.02 2.35
C HIS A 110 2.62 1.24 0.91
N PHE A 111 1.96 0.51 0.02
CA PHE A 111 2.08 0.72 -1.42
C PHE A 111 0.84 1.46 -1.89
N HIS A 112 1.05 2.38 -2.83
CA HIS A 112 -0.03 3.07 -3.51
C HIS A 112 -0.28 2.40 -4.84
N VAL A 113 -1.54 2.11 -5.16
CA VAL A 113 -1.98 1.75 -6.50
C VAL A 113 -2.74 2.95 -7.04
N LEU A 114 -2.21 3.57 -8.06
CA LEU A 114 -2.80 4.75 -8.70
C LEU A 114 -3.23 4.39 -10.12
N GLY A 115 -4.42 4.83 -10.50
CA GLY A 115 -4.94 4.56 -11.83
C GLY A 115 -6.15 5.41 -12.17
N GLY A 116 -6.81 5.06 -13.27
CA GLY A 116 -8.01 5.74 -13.73
C GLY A 116 -7.76 6.87 -14.70
N LYS A 117 -6.50 7.27 -14.86
CA LYS A 117 -6.08 8.25 -15.88
C LYS A 117 -4.56 8.19 -16.04
N ALA A 118 -4.04 8.80 -17.10
CA ALA A 118 -2.60 8.95 -17.26
C ALA A 118 -2.06 9.87 -16.15
N LEU A 119 -0.99 9.43 -15.48
CA LEU A 119 -0.50 10.08 -14.26
C LEU A 119 0.62 11.09 -14.49
N GLY A 120 1.07 11.25 -15.73
CA GLY A 120 2.16 12.18 -16.05
C GLY A 120 3.54 11.56 -15.84
N PRO A 121 4.58 12.39 -15.70
CA PRO A 121 5.95 11.89 -15.60
C PRO A 121 6.16 11.05 -14.32
N MET A 122 7.19 10.20 -14.36
CA MET A 122 7.48 9.30 -13.25
C MET A 122 7.72 10.05 -11.94
N VAL A 123 8.40 11.17 -11.99
CA VAL A 123 8.59 12.07 -10.84
C VAL A 123 8.34 13.50 -11.26
N VAL A 124 7.94 14.33 -10.32
CA VAL A 124 7.81 15.77 -10.51
C VAL A 124 9.21 16.37 -10.58
N ARG A 125 9.47 17.20 -11.60
CA ARG A 125 10.78 17.80 -11.84
C ARG A 125 10.76 19.29 -11.67
#